data_3aa669fec577745a55599c46a5a30572
#
_entry.id   3aa669fec577745a55599c46a5a30572
#
_cell.length_a   1.000
_cell.length_b   1.000
_cell.length_c   1.000
_cell.angle_alpha   90.00
_cell.angle_beta   90.00
_cell.angle_gamma   90.00
#
_symmetry.space_group_name_H-M   'P 1'
#
loop_
_entity.id
_entity.type
_entity.pdbx_description
1 polymer ?
#
loop_
_entity_poly.entity_id
_entity_poly.type
_entity_poly.pdbx_seq_one_letter_code
_entity_poly.pdbx_strand_id
1 'polypeptide(L)'
;MKLLVTGGAGFIGSAVVRQAVAAGHEVINLDALTYAACLDNVAAVAQAPNYRFVHADIRDRAALNDVFATHAPDAVMHLAAESHVDRSIDGPATFVDTNVMGTFHLLEAARSFWTARGKPDAFRFHHISTDEVYGSLGPEGLFTEDTAYDPRSPYSASKAGADHLVRAWGETYELPVLLTNCSNNYGPYHFPEKLIPVIILNALADQPLPIYGDGSNVRDWLYVEDHADALLTVLARGAVGRSYNIGGENERSNLDLVRTICAILDDMRPRAAGSYADLITFVADRPGHDARYAIDPGRVRAELGWRPSVTLDEGLRRTVAWYLDNEAWWRALQDRDGVGRRLGTDA
;
A
#
# COMPACT_ATOMS: atom_id res chain seq x y z
N MET A 1 -6.33 -0.44 22.08
CA MET A 1 -7.54 -0.46 21.24
C MET A 1 -7.64 -1.81 20.56
N LYS A 2 -8.85 -2.22 20.18
CA LYS A 2 -9.09 -3.38 19.34
C LYS A 2 -9.26 -2.91 17.88
N LEU A 3 -8.34 -3.30 17.03
CA LEU A 3 -8.25 -2.85 15.63
C LEU A 3 -8.70 -3.94 14.68
N LEU A 4 -9.64 -3.65 13.80
CA LEU A 4 -9.91 -4.45 12.60
C LEU A 4 -9.06 -3.91 11.45
N VAL A 5 -8.05 -4.69 11.04
CA VAL A 5 -7.19 -4.36 9.91
C VAL A 5 -7.58 -5.23 8.73
N THR A 6 -8.08 -4.66 7.65
CA THR A 6 -8.38 -5.39 6.42
C THR A 6 -7.19 -5.35 5.47
N GLY A 7 -6.90 -6.44 4.78
CA GLY A 7 -5.72 -6.55 3.91
C GLY A 7 -4.41 -6.71 4.70
N GLY A 8 -4.48 -7.21 5.95
CA GLY A 8 -3.32 -7.29 6.84
C GLY A 8 -2.34 -8.43 6.55
N ALA A 9 -2.61 -9.31 5.58
CA ALA A 9 -1.63 -10.26 5.04
C ALA A 9 -0.90 -9.73 3.80
N GLY A 10 -1.28 -8.55 3.29
CA GLY A 10 -0.61 -7.84 2.21
C GLY A 10 0.65 -7.10 2.66
N PHE A 11 1.31 -6.40 1.75
CA PHE A 11 2.56 -5.67 1.98
C PHE A 11 2.43 -4.61 3.09
N ILE A 12 1.69 -3.53 2.85
CA ILE A 12 1.54 -2.42 3.81
C ILE A 12 0.75 -2.89 5.05
N GLY A 13 -0.34 -3.66 4.84
CA GLY A 13 -1.18 -4.13 5.93
C GLY A 13 -0.41 -4.99 6.94
N SER A 14 0.54 -5.81 6.50
CA SER A 14 1.36 -6.63 7.41
C SER A 14 2.30 -5.80 8.28
N ALA A 15 2.84 -4.69 7.75
CA ALA A 15 3.64 -3.75 8.54
C ALA A 15 2.77 -3.09 9.63
N VAL A 16 1.56 -2.63 9.28
CA VAL A 16 0.58 -2.10 10.25
C VAL A 16 0.24 -3.14 11.33
N VAL A 17 -0.04 -4.38 10.93
CA VAL A 17 -0.36 -5.47 11.87
C VAL A 17 0.79 -5.72 12.84
N ARG A 18 2.03 -5.86 12.33
CA ARG A 18 3.21 -6.12 13.19
C ARG A 18 3.44 -4.98 14.18
N GLN A 19 3.38 -3.73 13.72
CA GLN A 19 3.58 -2.57 14.60
C GLN A 19 2.45 -2.41 15.61
N ALA A 20 1.19 -2.58 15.20
CA ALA A 20 0.04 -2.48 16.10
C ALA A 20 0.07 -3.54 17.21
N VAL A 21 0.41 -4.79 16.86
CA VAL A 21 0.58 -5.87 17.84
C VAL A 21 1.72 -5.55 18.82
N ALA A 22 2.87 -5.09 18.31
CA ALA A 22 4.02 -4.70 19.13
C ALA A 22 3.70 -3.50 20.03
N ALA A 23 2.84 -2.58 19.61
CA ALA A 23 2.34 -1.46 20.43
C ALA A 23 1.27 -1.88 21.45
N GLY A 24 0.92 -3.16 21.55
CA GLY A 24 -0.03 -3.69 22.54
C GLY A 24 -1.51 -3.54 22.15
N HIS A 25 -1.81 -3.22 20.86
CA HIS A 25 -3.18 -3.27 20.37
C HIS A 25 -3.66 -4.71 20.21
N GLU A 26 -4.96 -4.98 20.43
CA GLU A 26 -5.59 -6.22 19.99
C GLU A 26 -5.90 -6.07 18.50
N VAL A 27 -5.35 -6.94 17.67
CA VAL A 27 -5.46 -6.84 16.19
C VAL A 27 -6.24 -8.02 15.62
N ILE A 28 -7.36 -7.71 14.96
CA ILE A 28 -8.10 -8.62 14.11
C ILE A 28 -7.65 -8.35 12.67
N ASN A 29 -6.85 -9.25 12.11
CA ASN A 29 -6.39 -9.19 10.73
C ASN A 29 -7.38 -9.92 9.83
N LEU A 30 -8.15 -9.20 9.03
CA LEU A 30 -9.08 -9.74 8.04
C LEU A 30 -8.45 -9.68 6.67
N ASP A 31 -8.32 -10.83 6.01
CA ASP A 31 -7.74 -10.92 4.67
C ASP A 31 -8.39 -12.05 3.86
N ALA A 32 -8.64 -11.81 2.57
CA ALA A 32 -9.21 -12.79 1.66
C ALA A 32 -8.16 -13.76 1.09
N LEU A 33 -6.87 -13.54 1.39
CA LEU A 33 -5.73 -14.30 0.90
C LEU A 33 -5.71 -14.42 -0.63
N THR A 34 -5.93 -13.30 -1.32
CA THR A 34 -5.79 -13.21 -2.77
C THR A 34 -4.32 -13.35 -3.19
N TYR A 35 -4.03 -13.19 -4.47
CA TYR A 35 -2.72 -13.51 -5.06
C TYR A 35 -1.51 -12.83 -4.37
N ALA A 36 -1.66 -11.59 -3.89
CA ALA A 36 -0.58 -10.81 -3.29
C ALA A 36 -0.47 -10.95 -1.76
N ALA A 37 -1.41 -11.65 -1.12
CA ALA A 37 -1.39 -11.86 0.33
C ALA A 37 -0.51 -13.05 0.72
N CYS A 38 0.21 -12.93 1.84
CA CYS A 38 1.02 -14.01 2.39
C CYS A 38 0.98 -13.97 3.93
N LEU A 39 0.56 -15.05 4.58
CA LEU A 39 0.54 -15.13 6.04
C LEU A 39 1.94 -15.09 6.66
N ASP A 40 2.98 -15.47 5.92
CA ASP A 40 4.36 -15.34 6.40
C ASP A 40 4.76 -13.88 6.66
N ASN A 41 4.08 -12.91 6.04
CA ASN A 41 4.29 -11.49 6.29
C ASN A 41 3.99 -11.08 7.75
N VAL A 42 3.16 -11.86 8.43
CA VAL A 42 2.77 -11.65 9.84
C VAL A 42 3.23 -12.79 10.76
N ALA A 43 4.09 -13.69 10.28
CA ALA A 43 4.57 -14.85 11.06
C ALA A 43 5.17 -14.44 12.42
N ALA A 44 5.88 -13.31 12.48
CA ALA A 44 6.49 -12.79 13.69
C ALA A 44 5.48 -12.49 14.83
N VAL A 45 4.22 -12.27 14.50
CA VAL A 45 3.15 -11.95 15.46
C VAL A 45 2.02 -13.00 15.47
N ALA A 46 2.11 -14.03 14.67
CA ALA A 46 1.05 -15.03 14.49
C ALA A 46 0.67 -15.77 15.80
N GLN A 47 1.58 -15.87 16.75
CA GLN A 47 1.38 -16.52 18.05
C GLN A 47 1.16 -15.50 19.19
N ALA A 48 1.11 -14.20 18.89
CA ALA A 48 0.88 -13.18 19.91
C ALA A 48 -0.55 -13.28 20.48
N PRO A 49 -0.75 -13.17 21.81
CA PRO A 49 -2.08 -13.33 22.42
C PRO A 49 -3.07 -12.24 22.00
N ASN A 50 -2.56 -11.08 21.54
CA ASN A 50 -3.32 -9.95 21.04
C ASN A 50 -3.44 -9.90 19.50
N TYR A 51 -3.14 -11.00 18.81
CA TYR A 51 -3.32 -11.14 17.37
C TYR A 51 -4.35 -12.23 17.04
N ARG A 52 -5.20 -11.97 16.05
CA ARG A 52 -6.14 -12.94 15.50
C ARG A 52 -6.29 -12.76 13.99
N PHE A 53 -6.19 -13.85 13.26
CA PHE A 53 -6.48 -13.88 11.82
C PHE A 53 -7.93 -14.31 11.56
N VAL A 54 -8.57 -13.63 10.61
CA VAL A 54 -9.90 -13.96 10.10
C VAL A 54 -9.82 -14.03 8.57
N HIS A 55 -10.07 -15.20 8.00
CA HIS A 55 -10.16 -15.38 6.56
C HIS A 55 -11.56 -14.96 6.10
N ALA A 56 -11.66 -13.76 5.49
CA ALA A 56 -12.89 -13.24 4.95
C ALA A 56 -12.61 -12.21 3.84
N ASP A 57 -13.58 -12.04 2.95
CA ASP A 57 -13.54 -11.07 1.86
C ASP A 57 -14.38 -9.84 2.22
N ILE A 58 -13.86 -8.65 1.95
CA ILE A 58 -14.61 -7.39 2.17
C ILE A 58 -15.84 -7.27 1.28
N ARG A 59 -15.93 -8.05 0.21
CA ARG A 59 -17.10 -8.14 -0.67
C ARG A 59 -18.25 -8.96 -0.04
N ASP A 60 -17.95 -9.79 0.96
CA ASP A 60 -18.96 -10.56 1.68
C ASP A 60 -19.53 -9.78 2.87
N ARG A 61 -20.68 -9.15 2.64
CA ARG A 61 -21.36 -8.35 3.66
C ARG A 61 -21.77 -9.16 4.89
N ALA A 62 -22.16 -10.43 4.72
CA ALA A 62 -22.58 -11.29 5.83
C ALA A 62 -21.39 -11.61 6.72
N ALA A 63 -20.27 -12.02 6.14
CA ALA A 63 -19.02 -12.26 6.86
C ALA A 63 -18.54 -11.01 7.61
N LEU A 64 -18.63 -9.82 7.00
CA LEU A 64 -18.27 -8.57 7.67
C LEU A 64 -19.17 -8.30 8.90
N ASN A 65 -20.48 -8.49 8.80
CA ASN A 65 -21.38 -8.32 9.94
C ASN A 65 -21.04 -9.28 11.08
N ASP A 66 -20.69 -10.52 10.78
CA ASP A 66 -20.27 -11.53 11.78
C ASP A 66 -18.96 -11.14 12.44
N VAL A 67 -18.00 -10.60 11.69
CA VAL A 67 -16.73 -10.10 12.23
C VAL A 67 -16.95 -8.94 13.21
N PHE A 68 -17.79 -7.96 12.85
CA PHE A 68 -18.11 -6.84 13.74
C PHE A 68 -18.84 -7.31 15.00
N ALA A 69 -19.80 -8.23 14.86
CA ALA A 69 -20.56 -8.77 15.99
C ALA A 69 -19.66 -9.58 16.95
N THR A 70 -18.78 -10.41 16.39
CA THR A 70 -17.92 -11.32 17.18
C THR A 70 -16.78 -10.58 17.88
N HIS A 71 -16.14 -9.65 17.17
CA HIS A 71 -14.90 -9.03 17.65
C HIS A 71 -15.09 -7.64 18.24
N ALA A 72 -16.18 -6.95 17.93
CA ALA A 72 -16.51 -5.62 18.42
C ALA A 72 -15.33 -4.63 18.39
N PRO A 73 -14.75 -4.31 17.21
CA PRO A 73 -13.56 -3.46 17.10
C PRO A 73 -13.85 -2.01 17.55
N ASP A 74 -12.82 -1.36 18.11
CA ASP A 74 -12.83 0.06 18.46
C ASP A 74 -12.53 0.93 17.24
N ALA A 75 -11.79 0.39 16.26
CA ALA A 75 -11.46 1.08 15.02
C ALA A 75 -11.25 0.10 13.87
N VAL A 76 -11.44 0.62 12.66
CA VAL A 76 -11.16 -0.06 11.38
C VAL A 76 -10.00 0.64 10.70
N MET A 77 -9.01 -0.13 10.22
CA MET A 77 -7.97 0.31 9.29
C MET A 77 -8.18 -0.46 7.97
N HIS A 78 -8.65 0.25 6.95
CA HIS A 78 -9.05 -0.37 5.69
C HIS A 78 -7.97 -0.28 4.64
N LEU A 79 -7.15 -1.37 4.52
CA LEU A 79 -6.07 -1.50 3.55
C LEU A 79 -6.35 -2.54 2.46
N ALA A 80 -7.39 -3.37 2.62
CA ALA A 80 -7.75 -4.36 1.60
C ALA A 80 -8.14 -3.67 0.28
N ALA A 81 -7.42 -3.99 -0.79
CA ALA A 81 -7.66 -3.45 -2.14
C ALA A 81 -6.95 -4.29 -3.19
N GLU A 82 -7.48 -4.30 -4.41
CA GLU A 82 -6.71 -4.59 -5.60
C GLU A 82 -5.83 -3.38 -5.92
N SER A 83 -4.51 -3.58 -6.18
CA SER A 83 -3.55 -2.47 -6.19
C SER A 83 -2.52 -2.47 -7.34
N HIS A 84 -2.58 -3.44 -8.26
CA HIS A 84 -1.64 -3.49 -9.37
C HIS A 84 -2.21 -2.82 -10.61
N VAL A 85 -1.63 -1.67 -11.04
CA VAL A 85 -2.14 -0.88 -12.16
C VAL A 85 -2.26 -1.71 -13.43
N ASP A 86 -1.21 -2.46 -13.82
CA ASP A 86 -1.21 -3.24 -15.05
C ASP A 86 -2.32 -4.32 -15.04
N ARG A 87 -2.57 -4.97 -13.90
CA ARG A 87 -3.73 -5.88 -13.73
C ARG A 87 -5.07 -5.15 -13.86
N SER A 88 -5.14 -3.87 -13.51
CA SER A 88 -6.37 -3.10 -13.65
C SER A 88 -6.70 -2.79 -15.12
N ILE A 89 -5.70 -2.76 -15.98
CA ILE A 89 -5.88 -2.60 -17.43
C ILE A 89 -6.48 -3.88 -18.01
N ASP A 90 -5.95 -5.04 -17.64
CA ASP A 90 -6.40 -6.33 -18.14
C ASP A 90 -7.76 -6.76 -17.58
N GLY A 91 -8.05 -6.44 -16.30
CA GLY A 91 -9.26 -6.88 -15.59
C GLY A 91 -9.88 -5.82 -14.69
N PRO A 92 -10.42 -4.70 -15.22
CA PRO A 92 -10.89 -3.56 -14.43
C PRO A 92 -12.07 -3.89 -13.51
N ALA A 93 -12.90 -4.87 -13.88
CA ALA A 93 -14.10 -5.24 -13.10
C ALA A 93 -13.76 -5.67 -11.66
N THR A 94 -12.67 -6.43 -11.47
CA THR A 94 -12.24 -6.89 -10.14
C THR A 94 -11.85 -5.70 -9.25
N PHE A 95 -11.28 -4.63 -9.83
CA PHE A 95 -10.93 -3.41 -9.10
C PHE A 95 -12.15 -2.63 -8.64
N VAL A 96 -13.17 -2.52 -9.49
CA VAL A 96 -14.45 -1.89 -9.12
C VAL A 96 -15.14 -2.71 -8.02
N ASP A 97 -15.22 -4.02 -8.19
CA ASP A 97 -15.90 -4.91 -7.24
C ASP A 97 -15.19 -4.91 -5.86
N THR A 98 -13.87 -5.01 -5.85
CA THR A 98 -13.12 -5.02 -4.59
C THR A 98 -13.01 -3.62 -3.97
N ASN A 99 -12.52 -2.64 -4.73
CA ASN A 99 -12.15 -1.34 -4.15
C ASN A 99 -13.38 -0.46 -3.88
N VAL A 100 -14.41 -0.50 -4.76
CA VAL A 100 -15.61 0.31 -4.59
C VAL A 100 -16.67 -0.45 -3.81
N MET A 101 -17.11 -1.63 -4.30
CA MET A 101 -18.16 -2.38 -3.65
C MET A 101 -17.73 -3.00 -2.33
N GLY A 102 -16.49 -3.52 -2.24
CA GLY A 102 -15.95 -4.01 -0.97
C GLY A 102 -15.85 -2.90 0.08
N THR A 103 -15.39 -1.69 -0.28
CA THR A 103 -15.39 -0.53 0.61
C THR A 103 -16.82 -0.14 1.04
N PHE A 104 -17.77 -0.13 0.10
CA PHE A 104 -19.19 0.09 0.42
C PHE A 104 -19.72 -0.91 1.46
N HIS A 105 -19.45 -2.20 1.27
CA HIS A 105 -19.90 -3.23 2.21
C HIS A 105 -19.28 -3.06 3.60
N LEU A 106 -17.98 -2.74 3.67
CA LEU A 106 -17.29 -2.51 4.92
C LEU A 106 -17.80 -1.25 5.64
N LEU A 107 -18.03 -0.14 4.91
CA LEU A 107 -18.62 1.09 5.44
C LEU A 107 -19.99 0.84 6.06
N GLU A 108 -20.86 0.09 5.36
CA GLU A 108 -22.18 -0.23 5.84
C GLU A 108 -22.16 -1.17 7.06
N ALA A 109 -21.24 -2.15 7.12
CA ALA A 109 -21.04 -2.99 8.29
C ALA A 109 -20.58 -2.15 9.50
N ALA A 110 -19.58 -1.30 9.29
CA ALA A 110 -19.05 -0.40 10.32
C ALA A 110 -20.14 0.58 10.82
N ARG A 111 -20.91 1.21 9.92
CA ARG A 111 -22.00 2.13 10.25
C ARG A 111 -23.09 1.45 11.08
N SER A 112 -23.54 0.25 10.65
CA SER A 112 -24.56 -0.51 11.35
C SER A 112 -24.10 -0.88 12.76
N PHE A 113 -22.88 -1.39 12.90
CA PHE A 113 -22.26 -1.73 14.18
C PHE A 113 -22.11 -0.51 15.09
N TRP A 114 -21.54 0.59 14.60
CA TRP A 114 -21.34 1.84 15.33
C TRP A 114 -22.67 2.43 15.84
N THR A 115 -23.70 2.44 14.95
CA THR A 115 -25.05 2.94 15.32
C THR A 115 -25.69 2.07 16.42
N ALA A 116 -25.60 0.74 16.29
CA ALA A 116 -26.15 -0.19 17.29
C ALA A 116 -25.51 -0.04 18.67
N ARG A 117 -24.27 0.47 18.74
CA ARG A 117 -23.54 0.76 19.99
C ARG A 117 -23.76 2.18 20.54
N GLY A 118 -24.72 2.93 19.98
CA GLY A 118 -25.00 4.29 20.42
C GLY A 118 -24.02 5.34 19.92
N LYS A 119 -23.38 5.10 18.78
CA LYS A 119 -22.46 6.03 18.10
C LYS A 119 -21.30 6.51 19.01
N PRO A 120 -20.44 5.62 19.53
CA PRO A 120 -19.35 6.03 20.41
C PRO A 120 -18.35 6.97 19.70
N ASP A 121 -18.05 8.10 20.32
CA ASP A 121 -17.14 9.15 19.77
C ASP A 121 -15.71 8.65 19.53
N ALA A 122 -15.28 7.61 20.25
CA ALA A 122 -13.95 7.04 20.13
C ALA A 122 -13.77 6.14 18.90
N PHE A 123 -14.87 5.71 18.24
CA PHE A 123 -14.78 4.87 17.05
C PHE A 123 -14.07 5.62 15.90
N ARG A 124 -13.29 4.89 15.10
CA ARG A 124 -12.62 5.43 13.90
C ARG A 124 -12.73 4.46 12.74
N PHE A 125 -13.03 4.98 11.56
CA PHE A 125 -12.90 4.28 10.29
C PHE A 125 -11.81 4.97 9.46
N HIS A 126 -10.60 4.39 9.43
CA HIS A 126 -9.47 4.92 8.69
C HIS A 126 -9.34 4.19 7.36
N HIS A 127 -9.57 4.91 6.26
CA HIS A 127 -9.39 4.42 4.89
C HIS A 127 -8.02 4.82 4.35
N ILE A 128 -7.30 3.82 3.82
CA ILE A 128 -5.96 4.02 3.25
C ILE A 128 -6.07 4.02 1.73
N SER A 129 -5.67 5.15 1.11
CA SER A 129 -5.71 5.40 -0.32
C SER A 129 -4.31 5.67 -0.89
N THR A 130 -4.24 6.23 -2.08
CA THR A 130 -3.03 6.45 -2.87
C THR A 130 -3.00 7.87 -3.42
N ASP A 131 -1.82 8.41 -3.71
CA ASP A 131 -1.63 9.66 -4.42
C ASP A 131 -2.01 9.59 -5.91
N GLU A 132 -2.12 8.38 -6.47
CA GLU A 132 -2.54 8.16 -7.86
C GLU A 132 -3.98 8.68 -8.14
N VAL A 133 -4.79 8.93 -7.11
CA VAL A 133 -6.11 9.55 -7.27
C VAL A 133 -6.04 11.01 -7.73
N TYR A 134 -4.93 11.69 -7.50
CA TYR A 134 -4.72 13.08 -7.91
C TYR A 134 -4.35 13.25 -9.38
N GLY A 135 -3.97 12.18 -10.07
CA GLY A 135 -3.53 12.22 -11.47
C GLY A 135 -2.04 12.43 -11.64
N SER A 136 -1.60 13.15 -12.67
CA SER A 136 -0.19 13.35 -13.01
C SER A 136 0.23 14.80 -12.88
N LEU A 137 1.35 15.05 -12.22
CA LEU A 137 1.98 16.36 -12.16
C LEU A 137 2.85 16.64 -13.39
N GLY A 138 3.01 17.95 -13.67
CA GLY A 138 4.10 18.45 -14.50
C GLY A 138 5.45 18.41 -13.77
N PRO A 139 6.47 19.13 -14.30
CA PRO A 139 7.81 19.12 -13.71
C PRO A 139 7.88 19.73 -12.30
N GLU A 140 6.90 20.55 -11.94
CA GLU A 140 6.86 21.27 -10.66
C GLU A 140 5.53 21.03 -9.93
N GLY A 141 5.47 21.44 -8.65
CA GLY A 141 4.29 21.34 -7.78
C GLY A 141 4.24 20.06 -6.99
N LEU A 142 3.31 20.00 -6.03
CA LEU A 142 3.04 18.86 -5.16
C LEU A 142 1.52 18.67 -5.06
N PHE A 143 1.07 17.43 -4.93
CA PHE A 143 -0.32 17.14 -4.55
C PHE A 143 -0.54 17.46 -3.08
N THR A 144 -1.47 18.35 -2.80
CA THR A 144 -2.00 18.62 -1.46
C THR A 144 -3.32 17.88 -1.26
N GLU A 145 -3.81 17.82 -0.04
CA GLU A 145 -5.12 17.23 0.26
C GLU A 145 -6.31 18.01 -0.34
N ASP A 146 -6.06 19.21 -0.83
CA ASP A 146 -7.05 20.07 -1.50
C ASP A 146 -6.96 19.98 -3.04
N THR A 147 -6.00 19.20 -3.56
CA THR A 147 -5.88 18.94 -5.00
C THR A 147 -7.09 18.13 -5.48
N ALA A 148 -7.70 18.58 -6.58
CA ALA A 148 -8.80 17.85 -7.21
C ALA A 148 -8.34 16.48 -7.73
N TYR A 149 -9.19 15.46 -7.62
CA TYR A 149 -8.92 14.13 -8.15
C TYR A 149 -9.01 14.13 -9.67
N ASP A 150 -8.01 13.52 -10.34
CA ASP A 150 -7.93 13.31 -11.81
C ASP A 150 -7.35 11.91 -12.11
N PRO A 151 -7.95 10.81 -11.60
CA PRO A 151 -7.40 9.46 -11.75
C PRO A 151 -7.37 9.03 -13.22
N ARG A 152 -6.24 8.40 -13.66
CA ARG A 152 -5.99 8.06 -15.07
C ARG A 152 -5.86 6.57 -15.36
N SER A 153 -6.06 5.72 -14.37
CA SER A 153 -6.08 4.26 -14.53
C SER A 153 -7.35 3.66 -13.91
N PRO A 154 -7.79 2.45 -14.30
CA PRO A 154 -8.90 1.78 -13.64
C PRO A 154 -8.65 1.58 -12.14
N TYR A 155 -7.40 1.30 -11.73
CA TYR A 155 -7.02 1.23 -10.33
C TYR A 155 -7.25 2.57 -9.61
N SER A 156 -6.63 3.66 -10.08
CA SER A 156 -6.74 4.95 -9.42
C SER A 156 -8.17 5.48 -9.42
N ALA A 157 -8.95 5.22 -10.49
CA ALA A 157 -10.36 5.57 -10.56
C ALA A 157 -11.20 4.79 -9.51
N SER A 158 -10.92 3.50 -9.31
CA SER A 158 -11.60 2.70 -8.28
C SER A 158 -11.25 3.17 -6.86
N LYS A 159 -10.00 3.56 -6.60
CA LYS A 159 -9.59 4.15 -5.32
C LYS A 159 -10.22 5.52 -5.08
N ALA A 160 -10.27 6.39 -6.09
CA ALA A 160 -10.97 7.67 -6.00
C ALA A 160 -12.46 7.48 -5.70
N GLY A 161 -13.12 6.50 -6.33
CA GLY A 161 -14.50 6.12 -6.03
C GLY A 161 -14.69 5.70 -4.58
N ALA A 162 -13.80 4.87 -4.04
CA ALA A 162 -13.80 4.45 -2.64
C ALA A 162 -13.62 5.64 -1.69
N ASP A 163 -12.67 6.54 -1.98
CA ASP A 163 -12.42 7.75 -1.18
C ASP A 163 -13.67 8.64 -1.09
N HIS A 164 -14.38 8.81 -2.22
CA HIS A 164 -15.63 9.57 -2.24
C HIS A 164 -16.74 8.89 -1.42
N LEU A 165 -16.85 7.56 -1.44
CA LEU A 165 -17.78 6.83 -0.57
C LEU A 165 -17.45 7.07 0.91
N VAL A 166 -16.18 6.96 1.31
CA VAL A 166 -15.75 7.19 2.70
C VAL A 166 -16.12 8.59 3.16
N ARG A 167 -15.81 9.62 2.35
CA ARG A 167 -16.19 11.01 2.65
C ARG A 167 -17.70 11.18 2.77
N ALA A 168 -18.47 10.59 1.83
CA ALA A 168 -19.94 10.66 1.86
C ALA A 168 -20.53 10.00 3.11
N TRP A 169 -19.96 8.88 3.61
CA TRP A 169 -20.38 8.25 4.85
C TRP A 169 -20.08 9.11 6.07
N GLY A 170 -18.97 9.83 6.06
CA GLY A 170 -18.65 10.83 7.08
C GLY A 170 -19.66 11.97 7.11
N GLU A 171 -19.91 12.61 5.97
CA GLU A 171 -20.79 13.78 5.86
C GLU A 171 -22.27 13.43 6.05
N THR A 172 -22.74 12.32 5.43
CA THR A 172 -24.17 11.98 5.42
C THR A 172 -24.62 11.27 6.70
N TYR A 173 -23.79 10.38 7.22
CA TYR A 173 -24.15 9.51 8.36
C TYR A 173 -23.37 9.83 9.62
N GLU A 174 -22.47 10.81 9.59
CA GLU A 174 -21.61 11.20 10.71
C GLU A 174 -20.67 10.07 11.17
N LEU A 175 -20.37 9.10 10.29
CA LEU A 175 -19.43 8.03 10.64
C LEU A 175 -18.05 8.67 10.87
N PRO A 176 -17.35 8.37 11.99
CA PRO A 176 -16.06 9.00 12.29
C PRO A 176 -14.94 8.49 11.37
N VAL A 177 -14.85 9.05 10.16
CA VAL A 177 -13.91 8.64 9.12
C VAL A 177 -12.61 9.43 9.18
N LEU A 178 -11.52 8.77 8.78
CA LEU A 178 -10.20 9.34 8.46
C LEU A 178 -9.79 8.82 7.09
N LEU A 179 -9.06 9.60 6.31
CA LEU A 179 -8.55 9.20 5.01
C LEU A 179 -7.08 9.55 4.91
N THR A 180 -6.26 8.66 4.35
CA THR A 180 -4.86 8.95 4.02
C THR A 180 -4.58 8.60 2.57
N ASN A 181 -3.82 9.45 1.87
CA ASN A 181 -3.28 9.20 0.55
C ASN A 181 -1.76 9.07 0.68
N CYS A 182 -1.18 7.97 0.22
CA CYS A 182 0.26 7.74 0.35
C CYS A 182 0.97 7.74 -0.99
N SER A 183 2.26 8.09 -0.96
CA SER A 183 3.20 7.91 -2.07
C SER A 183 3.60 6.45 -2.26
N ASN A 184 4.46 6.15 -3.24
CA ASN A 184 4.88 4.79 -3.56
C ASN A 184 5.65 4.15 -2.38
N ASN A 185 5.15 3.01 -1.91
CA ASN A 185 5.76 2.28 -0.80
C ASN A 185 6.82 1.28 -1.28
N TYR A 186 7.86 1.09 -0.47
CA TYR A 186 8.89 0.08 -0.68
C TYR A 186 9.40 -0.47 0.66
N GLY A 187 9.99 -1.66 0.65
CA GLY A 187 10.52 -2.27 1.87
C GLY A 187 10.38 -3.79 1.93
N PRO A 188 10.61 -4.39 3.11
CA PRO A 188 10.40 -5.80 3.39
C PRO A 188 8.98 -6.28 3.05
N TYR A 189 8.84 -7.51 2.55
CA TYR A 189 7.58 -8.14 2.17
C TYR A 189 6.84 -7.48 0.99
N HIS A 190 7.49 -6.61 0.21
CA HIS A 190 6.91 -6.06 -1.00
C HIS A 190 6.74 -7.17 -2.06
N PHE A 191 5.49 -7.37 -2.53
CA PHE A 191 5.17 -8.49 -3.42
C PHE A 191 5.96 -8.43 -4.73
N PRO A 192 6.52 -9.56 -5.23
CA PRO A 192 7.50 -9.59 -6.34
C PRO A 192 6.90 -9.37 -7.74
N GLU A 193 5.95 -8.46 -7.88
CA GLU A 193 5.41 -7.95 -9.15
C GLU A 193 5.67 -6.43 -9.33
N LYS A 194 6.12 -5.74 -8.28
CA LYS A 194 6.37 -4.30 -8.29
C LYS A 194 7.82 -3.98 -8.67
N LEU A 195 8.09 -2.74 -9.10
CA LEU A 195 9.36 -2.31 -9.66
C LEU A 195 10.57 -2.74 -8.81
N ILE A 196 10.65 -2.32 -7.55
CA ILE A 196 11.84 -2.58 -6.71
C ILE A 196 12.10 -4.08 -6.53
N PRO A 197 11.13 -4.92 -6.10
CA PRO A 197 11.39 -6.36 -6.01
C PRO A 197 11.72 -7.01 -7.36
N VAL A 198 11.04 -6.63 -8.45
CA VAL A 198 11.36 -7.18 -9.79
C VAL A 198 12.80 -6.90 -10.17
N ILE A 199 13.29 -5.67 -9.96
CA ILE A 199 14.70 -5.31 -10.24
C ILE A 199 15.65 -6.13 -9.39
N ILE A 200 15.40 -6.25 -8.08
CA ILE A 200 16.27 -7.04 -7.18
C ILE A 200 16.30 -8.51 -7.62
N LEU A 201 15.14 -9.13 -7.84
CA LEU A 201 15.07 -10.56 -8.15
C LEU A 201 15.62 -10.90 -9.53
N ASN A 202 15.35 -10.08 -10.53
CA ASN A 202 15.93 -10.24 -11.87
C ASN A 202 17.46 -10.08 -11.83
N ALA A 203 17.96 -9.08 -11.10
CA ALA A 203 19.39 -8.89 -10.91
C ALA A 203 20.05 -10.13 -10.30
N LEU A 204 19.47 -10.68 -9.21
CA LEU A 204 19.96 -11.89 -8.55
C LEU A 204 19.92 -13.14 -9.44
N ALA A 205 19.00 -13.18 -10.42
CA ALA A 205 18.86 -14.24 -11.41
C ALA A 205 19.68 -14.00 -12.70
N ASP A 206 20.47 -12.91 -12.75
CA ASP A 206 21.24 -12.48 -13.94
C ASP A 206 20.34 -12.26 -15.18
N GLN A 207 19.10 -11.77 -14.96
CA GLN A 207 18.09 -11.52 -15.98
C GLN A 207 18.02 -10.02 -16.31
N PRO A 208 17.49 -9.64 -17.50
CA PRO A 208 17.29 -8.24 -17.87
C PRO A 208 16.47 -7.46 -16.83
N LEU A 209 16.87 -6.20 -16.57
CA LEU A 209 16.18 -5.26 -15.68
C LEU A 209 15.31 -4.32 -16.51
N PRO A 210 13.99 -4.61 -16.68
CA PRO A 210 13.14 -3.85 -17.57
C PRO A 210 12.80 -2.46 -16.99
N ILE A 211 13.01 -1.42 -17.80
CA ILE A 211 12.59 -0.05 -17.52
C ILE A 211 11.61 0.39 -18.59
N TYR A 212 10.42 0.85 -18.19
CA TYR A 212 9.41 1.36 -19.08
C TYR A 212 9.84 2.70 -19.69
N GLY A 213 9.61 2.86 -21.01
CA GLY A 213 9.98 4.07 -21.76
C GLY A 213 11.48 4.36 -21.65
N ASP A 214 11.83 5.58 -21.29
CA ASP A 214 13.20 6.03 -21.02
C ASP A 214 13.57 6.04 -19.53
N GLY A 215 12.63 5.66 -18.65
CA GLY A 215 12.79 5.66 -17.20
C GLY A 215 12.72 7.03 -16.54
N SER A 216 12.26 8.06 -17.24
CA SER A 216 12.18 9.44 -16.74
C SER A 216 11.01 9.67 -15.75
N ASN A 217 10.04 8.74 -15.69
CA ASN A 217 8.93 8.84 -14.74
C ASN A 217 9.42 8.98 -13.30
N VAL A 218 8.91 9.99 -12.59
CA VAL A 218 9.32 10.31 -11.22
C VAL A 218 8.28 9.81 -10.23
N ARG A 219 8.75 9.22 -9.12
CA ARG A 219 7.93 8.76 -7.99
C ARG A 219 8.51 9.25 -6.69
N ASP A 220 7.66 9.57 -5.74
CA ASP A 220 8.04 9.76 -4.33
C ASP A 220 8.01 8.40 -3.63
N TRP A 221 9.05 8.08 -2.86
CA TRP A 221 9.27 6.77 -2.26
C TRP A 221 9.23 6.82 -0.74
N LEU A 222 8.32 6.04 -0.15
CA LEU A 222 8.08 5.96 1.28
C LEU A 222 8.40 4.56 1.83
N TYR A 223 9.26 4.48 2.84
CA TYR A 223 9.59 3.22 3.48
C TYR A 223 8.38 2.65 4.23
N VAL A 224 8.05 1.37 4.02
CA VAL A 224 6.79 0.77 4.48
C VAL A 224 6.58 0.82 5.99
N GLU A 225 7.66 0.70 6.77
CA GLU A 225 7.55 0.79 8.24
C GLU A 225 7.27 2.23 8.71
N ASP A 226 7.80 3.25 8.04
CA ASP A 226 7.44 4.65 8.28
C ASP A 226 5.98 4.91 7.90
N HIS A 227 5.50 4.32 6.79
CA HIS A 227 4.10 4.43 6.42
C HIS A 227 3.18 3.81 7.47
N ALA A 228 3.50 2.61 7.96
CA ALA A 228 2.71 1.97 9.02
C ALA A 228 2.66 2.82 10.30
N ASP A 229 3.78 3.43 10.70
CA ASP A 229 3.85 4.38 11.82
C ASP A 229 2.97 5.62 11.59
N ALA A 230 3.01 6.19 10.36
CA ALA A 230 2.13 7.30 9.98
C ALA A 230 0.65 6.93 10.12
N LEU A 231 0.26 5.76 9.62
CA LEU A 231 -1.13 5.30 9.67
C LEU A 231 -1.63 5.11 11.11
N LEU A 232 -0.82 4.52 11.98
CA LEU A 232 -1.13 4.39 13.41
C LEU A 232 -1.18 5.75 14.11
N THR A 233 -0.31 6.68 13.74
CA THR A 233 -0.31 8.06 14.22
C THR A 233 -1.58 8.80 13.82
N VAL A 234 -2.00 8.70 12.55
CA VAL A 234 -3.26 9.30 12.06
C VAL A 234 -4.46 8.67 12.75
N LEU A 235 -4.50 7.35 12.92
CA LEU A 235 -5.58 6.67 13.63
C LEU A 235 -5.73 7.19 15.07
N ALA A 236 -4.62 7.39 15.77
CA ALA A 236 -4.61 7.79 17.17
C ALA A 236 -4.91 9.28 17.39
N ARG A 237 -4.47 10.16 16.49
CA ARG A 237 -4.43 11.61 16.70
C ARG A 237 -5.06 12.44 15.58
N GLY A 238 -5.38 11.83 14.43
CA GLY A 238 -5.98 12.52 13.29
C GLY A 238 -7.37 13.08 13.63
N ALA A 239 -7.68 14.23 13.09
CA ALA A 239 -8.99 14.85 13.24
C ALA A 239 -10.01 14.14 12.34
N VAL A 240 -11.15 13.75 12.92
CA VAL A 240 -12.26 13.09 12.21
C VAL A 240 -12.72 13.95 11.02
N GLY A 241 -13.00 13.32 9.89
CA GLY A 241 -13.39 13.97 8.64
C GLY A 241 -12.22 14.54 7.83
N ARG A 242 -10.98 14.49 8.36
CA ARG A 242 -9.78 14.99 7.65
C ARG A 242 -9.15 13.95 6.76
N SER A 243 -8.52 14.45 5.70
CA SER A 243 -7.57 13.70 4.87
C SER A 243 -6.14 14.13 5.20
N TYR A 244 -5.19 13.18 5.15
CA TYR A 244 -3.76 13.41 5.35
C TYR A 244 -2.95 12.75 4.24
N ASN A 245 -2.10 13.53 3.59
CA ASN A 245 -1.10 13.04 2.66
C ASN A 245 0.12 12.51 3.43
N ILE A 246 0.57 11.31 3.05
CA ILE A 246 1.73 10.64 3.66
C ILE A 246 2.77 10.38 2.58
N GLY A 247 3.82 11.20 2.54
CA GLY A 247 4.89 11.15 1.54
C GLY A 247 6.26 10.94 2.16
N GLY A 248 7.17 10.40 1.34
CA GLY A 248 8.56 10.16 1.72
C GLY A 248 9.48 11.38 1.54
N GLU A 249 9.03 12.38 0.76
CA GLU A 249 9.84 13.53 0.31
C GLU A 249 11.12 13.06 -0.44
N ASN A 250 11.03 11.92 -1.15
CA ASN A 250 12.13 11.22 -1.80
C ASN A 250 11.82 10.97 -3.27
N GLU A 251 11.64 12.05 -4.04
CA GLU A 251 11.41 11.93 -5.48
C GLU A 251 12.63 11.37 -6.21
N ARG A 252 12.42 10.36 -7.05
CA ARG A 252 13.45 9.76 -7.93
C ARG A 252 12.85 9.34 -9.25
N SER A 253 13.62 9.49 -10.33
CA SER A 253 13.30 8.86 -11.60
C SER A 253 13.41 7.32 -11.47
N ASN A 254 12.62 6.58 -12.24
CA ASN A 254 12.69 5.12 -12.24
C ASN A 254 14.11 4.64 -12.61
N LEU A 255 14.76 5.29 -13.58
CA LEU A 255 16.13 4.94 -14.00
C LEU A 255 17.15 5.17 -12.87
N ASP A 256 17.08 6.32 -12.16
CA ASP A 256 18.01 6.60 -11.06
C ASP A 256 17.79 5.65 -9.87
N LEU A 257 16.52 5.31 -9.58
CA LEU A 257 16.19 4.32 -8.56
C LEU A 257 16.82 2.96 -8.89
N VAL A 258 16.63 2.48 -10.13
CA VAL A 258 17.17 1.19 -10.57
C VAL A 258 18.70 1.18 -10.52
N ARG A 259 19.37 2.24 -10.96
CA ARG A 259 20.83 2.38 -10.85
C ARG A 259 21.31 2.36 -9.40
N THR A 260 20.57 3.00 -8.49
CA THR A 260 20.87 2.96 -7.05
C THR A 260 20.76 1.53 -6.49
N ILE A 261 19.72 0.79 -6.87
CA ILE A 261 19.56 -0.62 -6.46
C ILE A 261 20.70 -1.47 -7.01
N CYS A 262 21.10 -1.29 -8.28
CA CYS A 262 22.23 -1.99 -8.88
C CYS A 262 23.53 -1.73 -8.11
N ALA A 263 23.82 -0.46 -7.77
CA ALA A 263 25.01 -0.10 -7.01
C ALA A 263 25.01 -0.73 -5.60
N ILE A 264 23.85 -0.79 -4.93
CA ILE A 264 23.71 -1.48 -3.63
C ILE A 264 23.99 -2.99 -3.78
N LEU A 265 23.45 -3.61 -4.84
CA LEU A 265 23.68 -5.03 -5.11
C LEU A 265 25.14 -5.31 -5.46
N ASP A 266 25.80 -4.46 -6.27
CA ASP A 266 27.23 -4.58 -6.57
C ASP A 266 28.11 -4.52 -5.30
N ASP A 267 27.71 -3.72 -4.30
CA ASP A 267 28.39 -3.64 -3.00
C ASP A 267 28.11 -4.86 -2.12
N MET A 268 26.85 -5.30 -2.02
CA MET A 268 26.44 -6.35 -1.08
C MET A 268 26.63 -7.78 -1.60
N ARG A 269 26.47 -7.98 -2.90
CA ARG A 269 26.56 -9.29 -3.58
C ARG A 269 27.10 -9.10 -5.00
N PRO A 270 28.39 -8.77 -5.17
CA PRO A 270 28.98 -8.46 -6.48
C PRO A 270 28.82 -9.64 -7.47
N ARG A 271 28.58 -9.30 -8.74
CA ARG A 271 28.58 -10.27 -9.85
C ARG A 271 30.00 -10.80 -10.11
N ALA A 272 30.06 -11.96 -10.77
CA ALA A 272 31.35 -12.52 -11.20
C ALA A 272 32.07 -11.63 -12.24
N ALA A 273 31.31 -10.88 -13.05
CA ALA A 273 31.84 -9.93 -14.03
C ALA A 273 30.83 -8.79 -14.29
N GLY A 274 31.34 -7.57 -14.46
CA GLY A 274 30.54 -6.38 -14.73
C GLY A 274 29.68 -5.93 -13.55
N SER A 275 28.82 -4.95 -13.78
CA SER A 275 27.87 -4.40 -12.82
C SER A 275 26.46 -4.93 -13.09
N TYR A 276 25.59 -4.96 -12.06
CA TYR A 276 24.15 -5.21 -12.25
C TYR A 276 23.51 -4.17 -13.16
N ALA A 277 24.05 -2.95 -13.24
CA ALA A 277 23.56 -1.91 -14.14
C ALA A 277 23.71 -2.28 -15.64
N ASP A 278 24.61 -3.21 -15.98
CA ASP A 278 24.78 -3.71 -17.36
C ASP A 278 23.56 -4.54 -17.84
N LEU A 279 22.70 -4.98 -16.92
CA LEU A 279 21.48 -5.73 -17.20
C LEU A 279 20.28 -4.81 -17.53
N ILE A 280 20.40 -3.49 -17.37
CA ILE A 280 19.30 -2.55 -17.62
C ILE A 280 18.90 -2.63 -19.09
N THR A 281 17.59 -2.82 -19.33
CA THR A 281 16.98 -2.85 -20.66
C THR A 281 15.76 -1.95 -20.71
N PHE A 282 15.63 -1.17 -21.76
CA PHE A 282 14.44 -0.33 -21.98
C PHE A 282 13.38 -1.10 -22.74
N VAL A 283 12.14 -1.04 -22.27
CA VAL A 283 10.98 -1.68 -22.88
C VAL A 283 9.92 -0.65 -23.25
N ALA A 284 8.98 -1.01 -24.14
CA ALA A 284 7.88 -0.10 -24.50
C ALA A 284 7.12 0.36 -23.25
N ASP A 285 6.70 1.62 -23.21
CA ASP A 285 5.96 2.16 -22.08
C ASP A 285 4.52 1.60 -22.04
N ARG A 286 3.88 1.69 -20.86
CA ARG A 286 2.50 1.24 -20.68
C ARG A 286 1.51 2.37 -21.01
N PRO A 287 0.27 2.05 -21.45
CA PRO A 287 -0.76 3.05 -21.63
C PRO A 287 -1.08 3.81 -20.32
N GLY A 288 -1.28 5.14 -20.45
CA GLY A 288 -1.66 5.96 -19.30
C GLY A 288 -0.60 6.08 -18.21
N HIS A 289 0.69 5.91 -18.54
CA HIS A 289 1.76 6.00 -17.55
C HIS A 289 2.01 7.47 -17.16
N ASP A 290 1.61 7.82 -15.94
CA ASP A 290 1.77 9.17 -15.40
C ASP A 290 3.25 9.56 -15.27
N ALA A 291 3.55 10.81 -15.64
CA ALA A 291 4.93 11.30 -15.69
C ALA A 291 5.53 11.48 -14.29
N ARG A 292 4.79 12.09 -13.36
CA ARG A 292 5.32 12.41 -12.03
C ARG A 292 4.25 12.36 -10.94
N TYR A 293 4.59 11.71 -9.82
CA TYR A 293 3.89 11.79 -8.55
C TYR A 293 4.80 12.42 -7.50
N ALA A 294 4.29 13.42 -6.81
CA ALA A 294 4.94 14.02 -5.65
C ALA A 294 3.86 14.57 -4.71
N ILE A 295 3.90 14.16 -3.46
CA ILE A 295 2.87 14.46 -2.47
C ILE A 295 3.42 15.41 -1.39
N ASP A 296 2.59 16.34 -0.93
CA ASP A 296 2.93 17.25 0.18
C ASP A 296 2.46 16.66 1.52
N PRO A 297 3.37 16.19 2.41
CA PRO A 297 3.03 15.73 3.75
C PRO A 297 2.95 16.88 4.77
N GLY A 298 2.83 18.11 4.34
CA GLY A 298 2.83 19.30 5.20
C GLY A 298 1.76 19.27 6.27
N ARG A 299 0.55 18.79 5.97
CA ARG A 299 -0.56 18.69 6.92
C ARG A 299 -0.29 17.69 8.03
N VAL A 300 0.12 16.46 7.72
CA VAL A 300 0.42 15.45 8.75
C VAL A 300 1.58 15.89 9.64
N ARG A 301 2.56 16.58 9.07
CA ARG A 301 3.69 17.17 9.80
C ARG A 301 3.24 18.26 10.76
N ALA A 302 2.44 19.20 10.29
CA ALA A 302 2.00 20.36 11.08
C ALA A 302 1.03 19.97 12.20
N GLU A 303 0.06 19.10 11.91
CA GLU A 303 -1.00 18.75 12.85
C GLU A 303 -0.61 17.60 13.79
N LEU A 304 0.14 16.60 13.30
CA LEU A 304 0.46 15.39 14.06
C LEU A 304 1.94 15.24 14.42
N GLY A 305 2.82 16.10 13.88
CA GLY A 305 4.25 16.07 14.13
C GLY A 305 4.98 14.90 13.47
N TRP A 306 4.29 14.16 12.59
CA TRP A 306 4.88 12.99 11.93
C TRP A 306 5.83 13.38 10.79
N ARG A 307 6.91 12.64 10.64
CA ARG A 307 7.88 12.71 9.53
C ARG A 307 8.46 11.32 9.27
N PRO A 308 8.81 11.00 8.00
CA PRO A 308 9.55 9.77 7.73
C PRO A 308 10.89 9.80 8.47
N SER A 309 11.30 8.64 8.99
CA SER A 309 12.53 8.47 9.77
C SER A 309 13.66 7.84 8.97
N VAL A 310 13.35 7.15 7.87
CA VAL A 310 14.30 6.40 7.04
C VAL A 310 14.54 7.16 5.74
N THR A 311 15.81 7.46 5.42
CA THR A 311 16.19 8.03 4.13
C THR A 311 16.02 6.98 3.01
N LEU A 312 15.85 7.43 1.76
CA LEU A 312 15.69 6.52 0.63
C LEU A 312 16.89 5.57 0.48
N ASP A 313 18.11 6.07 0.58
CA ASP A 313 19.32 5.27 0.42
C ASP A 313 19.44 4.18 1.52
N GLU A 314 19.15 4.54 2.77
CA GLU A 314 19.11 3.59 3.87
C GLU A 314 17.99 2.56 3.71
N GLY A 315 16.78 3.00 3.35
CA GLY A 315 15.63 2.13 3.13
C GLY A 315 15.85 1.16 1.96
N LEU A 316 16.44 1.61 0.85
CA LEU A 316 16.80 0.73 -0.28
C LEU A 316 17.84 -0.31 0.15
N ARG A 317 18.88 0.09 0.90
CA ARG A 317 19.89 -0.85 1.42
C ARG A 317 19.27 -1.88 2.35
N ARG A 318 18.39 -1.48 3.27
CA ARG A 318 17.61 -2.40 4.14
C ARG A 318 16.73 -3.34 3.31
N THR A 319 16.09 -2.82 2.26
CA THR A 319 15.23 -3.62 1.38
C THR A 319 16.04 -4.67 0.62
N VAL A 320 17.14 -4.29 0.00
CA VAL A 320 18.03 -5.24 -0.70
C VAL A 320 18.55 -6.31 0.27
N ALA A 321 19.04 -5.92 1.44
CA ALA A 321 19.48 -6.85 2.49
C ALA A 321 18.39 -7.85 2.85
N TRP A 322 17.16 -7.34 3.06
CA TRP A 322 16.03 -8.20 3.39
C TRP A 322 15.75 -9.26 2.30
N TYR A 323 15.78 -8.88 1.01
CA TYR A 323 15.58 -9.84 -0.09
C TYR A 323 16.70 -10.87 -0.16
N LEU A 324 17.95 -10.48 0.11
CA LEU A 324 19.10 -11.41 0.18
C LEU A 324 18.96 -12.42 1.32
N ASP A 325 18.42 -11.99 2.47
CA ASP A 325 18.28 -12.83 3.68
C ASP A 325 17.01 -13.66 3.69
N ASN A 326 16.00 -13.33 2.85
CA ASN A 326 14.68 -13.98 2.86
C ASN A 326 14.36 -14.69 1.54
N GLU A 327 15.35 -15.41 0.99
CA GLU A 327 15.24 -16.13 -0.30
C GLU A 327 14.07 -17.12 -0.31
N ALA A 328 13.86 -17.86 0.78
CA ALA A 328 12.77 -18.84 0.88
C ALA A 328 11.38 -18.18 0.75
N TRP A 329 11.20 -16.98 1.29
CA TRP A 329 9.93 -16.24 1.22
C TRP A 329 9.58 -15.88 -0.22
N TRP A 330 10.47 -15.20 -0.95
CA TRP A 330 10.14 -14.75 -2.30
C TRP A 330 10.16 -15.88 -3.33
N ARG A 331 10.96 -16.94 -3.15
CA ARG A 331 10.89 -18.14 -3.99
C ARG A 331 9.53 -18.82 -3.93
N ALA A 332 8.94 -18.94 -2.74
CA ALA A 332 7.60 -19.49 -2.57
C ALA A 332 6.48 -18.67 -3.26
N LEU A 333 6.77 -17.40 -3.60
CA LEU A 333 5.83 -16.52 -4.29
C LEU A 333 6.04 -16.49 -5.81
N GLN A 334 7.19 -16.94 -6.33
CA GLN A 334 7.53 -16.86 -7.76
C GLN A 334 6.59 -17.66 -8.66
N ASP A 335 6.02 -18.75 -8.13
CA ASP A 335 5.08 -19.61 -8.87
C ASP A 335 3.64 -19.07 -8.87
N ARG A 336 3.39 -17.95 -8.17
CA ARG A 336 2.05 -17.33 -8.14
C ARG A 336 1.76 -16.59 -9.45
N ASP A 337 0.48 -16.52 -9.79
CA ASP A 337 0.02 -15.89 -11.03
C ASP A 337 0.48 -14.43 -11.17
N GLY A 338 1.07 -14.13 -12.34
CA GLY A 338 1.55 -12.79 -12.72
C GLY A 338 2.93 -12.41 -12.20
N VAL A 339 3.57 -13.18 -11.32
CA VAL A 339 4.93 -12.88 -10.87
C VAL A 339 5.93 -13.12 -12.02
N GLY A 340 6.81 -12.13 -12.27
CA GLY A 340 7.83 -12.18 -13.33
C GLY A 340 7.27 -12.04 -14.76
N ARG A 341 5.96 -11.78 -14.92
CA ARG A 341 5.35 -11.52 -16.22
C ARG A 341 5.05 -10.03 -16.39
N ARG A 342 5.19 -9.52 -17.60
CA ARG A 342 4.70 -8.20 -17.98
C ARG A 342 3.19 -8.30 -18.18
N LEU A 343 2.42 -7.46 -17.50
CA LEU A 343 0.96 -7.35 -17.56
C LEU A 343 0.57 -6.01 -18.21
N GLY A 344 -0.69 -5.83 -18.59
CA GLY A 344 -1.19 -4.57 -19.15
C GLY A 344 -0.76 -4.28 -20.57
N THR A 345 -0.36 -5.29 -21.33
CA THR A 345 0.16 -5.12 -22.71
C THR A 345 -0.76 -5.66 -23.79
N ASP A 346 -1.83 -6.36 -23.42
CA ASP A 346 -2.76 -7.02 -24.34
C ASP A 346 -4.01 -6.17 -24.64
N ALA A 347 -4.01 -4.87 -24.25
CA ALA A 347 -5.11 -3.93 -24.48
C ALA A 347 -4.93 -3.13 -25.79
#